data_c1ddcb0462533dcfa359a4d9cde1ee92
#
_entry.id   c1ddcb0462533dcfa359a4d9cde1ee92
#
_cell.length_a   1.000
_cell.length_b   1.000
_cell.length_c   1.000
_cell.angle_alpha   90.00
_cell.angle_beta   90.00
_cell.angle_gamma   90.00
#
_symmetry.space_group_name_H-M   'P 1'
#
loop_
_entity.id
_entity.type
_entity.pdbx_description
1 polymer ?
#
loop_
_entity_poly.entity_id
_entity_poly.type
_entity_poly.pdbx_seq_one_letter_code
_entity_poly.pdbx_strand_id
1 'polypeptide(L)'
;NEKLLKSNQELNLQNSMDELTQVLNRRGFMDKAEKELKRAAKAGQSGMVFFADMDGLKKINDTYGHRVGDLAIQTEARVLSDAFRTTDIVGRLSGDEFAILSTGITKNYISTIRSRIEQLNLIYSQEAGLPLTLSLSLGNVSFTPGKANLDTLLSKADQKLYKEKELKHASRQ
;
A
#
# COMPACT_ATOMS: atom_id res chain seq x y z
N ASN A 1 -15.46 26.25 21.26
CA ASN A 1 -14.15 25.89 20.72
C ASN A 1 -13.87 24.36 20.65
N GLU A 2 -14.22 23.57 21.69
CA GLU A 2 -14.05 22.11 21.65
C GLU A 2 -14.93 21.39 20.62
N LYS A 3 -16.18 21.85 20.43
CA LYS A 3 -17.08 21.30 19.40
C LYS A 3 -16.58 21.56 17.98
N LEU A 4 -16.01 22.73 17.72
CA LEU A 4 -15.40 23.10 16.44
C LEU A 4 -14.12 22.30 16.17
N LEU A 5 -13.31 22.06 17.20
CA LEU A 5 -12.10 21.23 17.10
C LEU A 5 -12.45 19.76 16.82
N LYS A 6 -13.43 19.20 17.50
CA LYS A 6 -13.94 17.84 17.25
C LYS A 6 -14.54 17.69 15.86
N SER A 7 -15.39 18.65 15.45
CA SER A 7 -15.99 18.64 14.11
C SER A 7 -14.94 18.77 12.99
N ASN A 8 -13.91 19.61 13.17
CA ASN A 8 -12.81 19.72 12.24
C ASN A 8 -11.92 18.46 12.20
N GLN A 9 -11.74 17.81 13.34
CA GLN A 9 -11.01 16.53 13.39
C GLN A 9 -11.80 15.40 12.72
N GLU A 10 -13.11 15.33 12.91
CA GLU A 10 -13.99 14.37 12.25
C GLU A 10 -14.07 14.60 10.73
N LEU A 11 -14.18 15.85 10.28
CA LEU A 11 -14.13 16.23 8.86
C LEU A 11 -12.77 15.92 8.23
N ASN A 12 -11.67 16.14 8.94
CA ASN A 12 -10.33 15.80 8.46
C ASN A 12 -10.10 14.28 8.40
N LEU A 13 -10.67 13.51 9.32
CA LEU A 13 -10.64 12.04 9.30
C LEU A 13 -11.46 11.49 8.13
N GLN A 14 -12.65 12.02 7.88
CA GLN A 14 -13.48 11.64 6.71
C GLN A 14 -12.81 11.99 5.38
N ASN A 15 -12.05 13.10 5.33
CA ASN A 15 -11.30 13.53 4.14
C ASN A 15 -9.95 12.81 3.95
N SER A 16 -9.56 11.90 4.85
CA SER A 16 -8.27 11.19 4.79
C SER A 16 -8.38 9.72 4.37
N MET A 17 -9.60 9.20 4.23
CA MET A 17 -9.86 7.81 3.88
C MET A 17 -10.31 7.66 2.42
N ASP A 18 -9.95 6.54 1.81
CA ASP A 18 -10.43 6.14 0.49
C ASP A 18 -11.79 5.43 0.64
N GLU A 19 -12.81 5.91 -0.06
CA GLU A 19 -14.18 5.41 0.07
C GLU A 19 -14.33 3.95 -0.39
N LEU A 20 -13.62 3.58 -1.45
CA LEU A 20 -13.72 2.22 -2.00
C LEU A 20 -13.07 1.18 -1.10
N THR A 21 -11.90 1.48 -0.57
CA THR A 21 -11.03 0.50 0.12
C THR A 21 -10.97 0.65 1.63
N GLN A 22 -11.41 1.79 2.16
CA GLN A 22 -11.38 2.13 3.59
C GLN A 22 -9.96 2.16 4.20
N VAL A 23 -8.93 2.22 3.39
CA VAL A 23 -7.58 2.62 3.80
C VAL A 23 -7.40 4.12 3.61
N LEU A 24 -6.27 4.66 4.04
CA LEU A 24 -5.97 6.07 3.79
C LEU A 24 -5.98 6.38 2.29
N ASN A 25 -6.53 7.54 1.93
CA ASN A 25 -6.34 8.07 0.59
C ASN A 25 -4.94 8.70 0.46
N ARG A 26 -4.59 9.19 -0.71
CA ARG A 26 -3.29 9.81 -0.97
C ARG A 26 -2.94 10.89 0.05
N ARG A 27 -3.87 11.81 0.33
CA ARG A 27 -3.68 12.90 1.29
C ARG A 27 -3.44 12.37 2.70
N GLY A 28 -4.29 11.47 3.16
CA GLY A 28 -4.18 10.86 4.50
C GLY A 28 -2.87 10.08 4.67
N PHE A 29 -2.46 9.34 3.64
CA PHE A 29 -1.18 8.64 3.63
C PHE A 29 0.00 9.62 3.74
N MET A 30 0.06 10.64 2.89
CA MET A 30 1.15 11.62 2.90
C MET A 30 1.28 12.31 4.25
N ASP A 31 0.16 12.78 4.82
CA ASP A 31 0.15 13.45 6.13
C ASP A 31 0.66 12.54 7.27
N LYS A 32 0.17 11.29 7.33
CA LYS A 32 0.60 10.35 8.37
C LYS A 32 2.03 9.88 8.17
N ALA A 33 2.42 9.58 6.94
CA ALA A 33 3.77 9.11 6.63
C ALA A 33 4.83 10.16 6.93
N GLU A 34 4.59 11.44 6.61
CA GLU A 34 5.51 12.52 6.96
C GLU A 34 5.68 12.68 8.47
N LYS A 35 4.59 12.60 9.24
CA LYS A 35 4.63 12.64 10.70
C LYS A 35 5.42 11.47 11.27
N GLU A 36 5.21 10.27 10.72
CA GLU A 36 5.92 9.07 11.14
C GLU A 36 7.41 9.12 10.80
N LEU A 37 7.78 9.64 9.63
CA LEU A 37 9.20 9.86 9.29
C LEU A 37 9.90 10.82 10.25
N LYS A 38 9.22 11.90 10.65
CA LYS A 38 9.73 12.83 11.66
C LYS A 38 9.88 12.16 13.03
N ARG A 39 8.89 11.37 13.42
CA ARG A 39 8.95 10.59 14.67
C ARG A 39 10.11 9.59 14.64
N ALA A 40 10.24 8.84 13.56
CA ALA A 40 11.31 7.86 13.37
C ALA A 40 12.71 8.52 13.41
N ALA A 41 12.86 9.70 12.79
CA ALA A 41 14.10 10.46 12.82
C ALA A 41 14.49 10.83 14.26
N LYS A 42 13.56 11.31 15.07
CA LYS A 42 13.80 11.64 16.49
C LYS A 42 14.14 10.41 17.34
N ALA A 43 13.52 9.26 17.02
CA ALA A 43 13.75 7.99 17.71
C ALA A 43 14.97 7.23 17.19
N GLY A 44 15.67 7.73 16.18
CA GLY A 44 16.80 7.03 15.55
C GLY A 44 16.39 5.73 14.84
N GLN A 45 15.14 5.63 14.36
CA GLN A 45 14.61 4.45 13.69
C GLN A 45 14.74 4.55 12.18
N SER A 46 15.25 3.49 11.57
CA SER A 46 15.19 3.25 10.13
C SER A 46 13.88 2.56 9.76
N GLY A 47 13.63 2.39 8.48
CA GLY A 47 12.45 1.71 7.99
C GLY A 47 12.47 1.52 6.49
N MET A 48 11.29 1.25 5.94
CA MET A 48 11.09 0.99 4.52
C MET A 48 9.80 1.64 4.01
N VAL A 49 9.85 2.09 2.77
CA VAL A 49 8.68 2.45 1.98
C VAL A 49 8.46 1.37 0.93
N PHE A 50 7.22 0.93 0.80
CA PHE A 50 6.79 0.00 -0.24
C PHE A 50 5.81 0.71 -1.17
N PHE A 51 5.87 0.34 -2.43
CA PHE A 51 4.89 0.70 -3.44
C PHE A 51 4.34 -0.59 -4.03
N ALA A 52 3.03 -0.75 -4.02
CA ALA A 52 2.34 -1.94 -4.48
C ALA A 52 1.35 -1.60 -5.59
N ASP A 53 1.20 -2.51 -6.52
CA ASP A 53 0.28 -2.39 -7.64
C ASP A 53 -0.23 -3.78 -8.03
N MET A 54 -1.51 -3.85 -8.42
CA MET A 54 -2.11 -5.09 -8.89
C MET A 54 -1.60 -5.45 -10.28
N ASP A 55 -1.31 -6.72 -10.48
CA ASP A 55 -0.97 -7.25 -11.80
C ASP A 55 -2.25 -7.47 -12.62
N GLY A 56 -2.37 -6.76 -13.73
CA GLY A 56 -3.40 -7.03 -14.72
C GLY A 56 -4.80 -6.50 -14.41
N LEU A 57 -4.95 -5.40 -13.65
CA LEU A 57 -6.26 -4.79 -13.38
C LEU A 57 -7.03 -4.45 -14.68
N LYS A 58 -6.35 -3.91 -15.69
CA LYS A 58 -6.98 -3.62 -16.98
C LYS A 58 -7.61 -4.86 -17.59
N LYS A 59 -6.92 -5.99 -17.59
CA LYS A 59 -7.42 -7.27 -18.08
C LYS A 59 -8.62 -7.77 -17.27
N ILE A 60 -8.59 -7.58 -15.95
CA ILE A 60 -9.72 -7.90 -15.06
C ILE A 60 -10.94 -7.07 -15.44
N ASN A 61 -10.80 -5.76 -15.60
CA ASN A 61 -11.88 -4.86 -15.99
C ASN A 61 -12.43 -5.21 -17.38
N ASP A 62 -11.55 -5.45 -18.35
CA ASP A 62 -11.93 -5.78 -19.72
C ASP A 62 -12.64 -7.14 -19.83
N THR A 63 -12.26 -8.11 -19.01
CA THR A 63 -12.79 -9.48 -19.04
C THR A 63 -14.05 -9.65 -18.18
N TYR A 64 -14.07 -9.07 -16.99
CA TYR A 64 -15.10 -9.32 -15.96
C TYR A 64 -15.92 -8.07 -15.58
N GLY A 65 -15.54 -6.90 -16.10
CA GLY A 65 -16.21 -5.64 -15.82
C GLY A 65 -15.65 -4.88 -14.61
N HIS A 66 -16.00 -3.60 -14.51
CA HIS A 66 -15.48 -2.70 -13.47
C HIS A 66 -15.91 -3.08 -12.05
N ARG A 67 -17.07 -3.74 -11.88
CA ARG A 67 -17.52 -4.22 -10.56
C ARG A 67 -16.56 -5.27 -9.99
N VAL A 68 -16.07 -6.19 -10.82
CA VAL A 68 -15.07 -7.18 -10.43
C VAL A 68 -13.72 -6.51 -10.21
N GLY A 69 -13.37 -5.51 -11.02
CA GLY A 69 -12.18 -4.69 -10.82
C GLY A 69 -12.20 -3.96 -9.48
N ASP A 70 -13.31 -3.34 -9.11
CA ASP A 70 -13.47 -2.68 -7.81
C ASP A 70 -13.37 -3.67 -6.65
N LEU A 71 -13.99 -4.84 -6.77
CA LEU A 71 -13.88 -5.90 -5.78
C LEU A 71 -12.42 -6.40 -5.66
N ALA A 72 -11.70 -6.48 -6.77
CA ALA A 72 -10.28 -6.82 -6.77
C ALA A 72 -9.45 -5.77 -6.04
N ILE A 73 -9.68 -4.48 -6.27
CA ILE A 73 -9.02 -3.38 -5.56
C ILE A 73 -9.32 -3.40 -4.05
N GLN A 74 -10.58 -3.64 -3.66
CA GLN A 74 -10.97 -3.79 -2.26
C GLN A 74 -10.25 -4.99 -1.61
N THR A 75 -10.14 -6.11 -2.33
CA THR A 75 -9.43 -7.31 -1.86
C THR A 75 -7.93 -7.04 -1.72
N GLU A 76 -7.31 -6.33 -2.66
CA GLU A 76 -5.91 -5.88 -2.58
C GLU A 76 -5.67 -5.05 -1.32
N ALA A 77 -6.53 -4.08 -1.05
CA ALA A 77 -6.43 -3.24 0.15
C ALA A 77 -6.48 -4.08 1.43
N ARG A 78 -7.37 -5.06 1.49
CA ARG A 78 -7.47 -6.00 2.62
C ARG A 78 -6.20 -6.85 2.76
N VAL A 79 -5.69 -7.39 1.67
CA VAL A 79 -4.43 -8.16 1.65
C VAL A 79 -3.28 -7.34 2.21
N LEU A 80 -3.10 -6.10 1.73
CA LEU A 80 -2.03 -5.23 2.20
C LEU A 80 -2.20 -4.84 3.68
N SER A 81 -3.41 -4.50 4.10
CA SER A 81 -3.69 -4.15 5.49
C SER A 81 -3.38 -5.29 6.46
N ASP A 82 -3.65 -6.54 6.06
CA ASP A 82 -3.42 -7.71 6.90
C ASP A 82 -2.01 -8.30 6.74
N ALA A 83 -1.33 -8.04 5.63
CA ALA A 83 0.05 -8.46 5.42
C ALA A 83 1.04 -7.64 6.26
N PHE A 84 0.78 -6.36 6.42
CA PHE A 84 1.58 -5.44 7.22
C PHE A 84 1.05 -5.36 8.66
N ARG A 85 1.83 -4.73 9.55
CA ARG A 85 1.45 -4.56 10.95
C ARG A 85 0.40 -3.46 11.09
N THR A 86 -0.39 -3.50 12.15
CA THR A 86 -1.37 -2.44 12.48
C THR A 86 -0.73 -1.07 12.70
N THR A 87 0.56 -1.04 13.08
CA THR A 87 1.36 0.17 13.24
C THR A 87 1.93 0.72 11.93
N ASP A 88 1.90 -0.08 10.86
CA ASP A 88 2.34 0.36 9.54
C ASP A 88 1.25 1.24 8.89
N ILE A 89 1.68 2.17 8.06
CA ILE A 89 0.79 3.12 7.39
C ILE A 89 0.52 2.61 5.98
N VAL A 90 -0.74 2.33 5.66
CA VAL A 90 -1.19 1.84 4.35
C VAL A 90 -2.11 2.87 3.74
N GLY A 91 -1.87 3.23 2.49
CA GLY A 91 -2.71 4.16 1.74
C GLY A 91 -2.84 3.79 0.27
N ARG A 92 -3.97 4.15 -0.32
CA ARG A 92 -4.22 4.07 -1.75
C ARG A 92 -3.89 5.40 -2.40
N LEU A 93 -2.97 5.40 -3.36
CA LEU A 93 -2.50 6.62 -4.00
C LEU A 93 -3.30 6.96 -5.27
N SER A 94 -3.64 5.98 -6.06
CA SER A 94 -4.52 6.09 -7.23
C SER A 94 -4.87 4.70 -7.75
N GLY A 95 -5.97 4.54 -8.50
CA GLY A 95 -6.31 3.28 -9.17
C GLY A 95 -6.10 2.04 -8.29
N ASP A 96 -5.14 1.21 -8.67
CA ASP A 96 -4.68 0.03 -7.95
C ASP A 96 -3.29 0.23 -7.28
N GLU A 97 -2.85 1.48 -7.15
CA GLU A 97 -1.56 1.85 -6.56
C GLU A 97 -1.70 2.11 -5.06
N PHE A 98 -0.92 1.39 -4.27
CA PHE A 98 -0.85 1.51 -2.82
C PHE A 98 0.58 1.81 -2.37
N ALA A 99 0.69 2.55 -1.27
CA ALA A 99 1.96 2.80 -0.60
C ALA A 99 1.88 2.37 0.86
N ILE A 100 2.99 1.88 1.38
CA ILE A 100 3.10 1.47 2.77
C ILE A 100 4.39 2.05 3.37
N LEU A 101 4.30 2.60 4.57
CA LEU A 101 5.44 3.00 5.37
C LEU A 101 5.54 2.12 6.62
N SER A 102 6.68 1.47 6.78
CA SER A 102 7.01 0.64 7.93
C SER A 102 8.28 1.14 8.60
N THR A 103 8.24 1.40 9.89
CA THR A 103 9.39 1.79 10.71
C THR A 103 9.84 0.65 11.60
N GLY A 104 11.13 0.62 11.97
CA GLY A 104 11.68 -0.40 12.85
C GLY A 104 11.73 -1.80 12.26
N ILE A 105 11.76 -1.93 10.93
CA ILE A 105 11.92 -3.20 10.22
C ILE A 105 13.25 -3.27 9.48
N THR A 106 13.73 -4.48 9.24
CA THR A 106 14.95 -4.77 8.50
C THR A 106 14.64 -5.40 7.14
N LYS A 107 15.63 -5.44 6.25
CA LYS A 107 15.50 -6.07 4.92
C LYS A 107 15.07 -7.54 4.98
N ASN A 108 15.41 -8.25 6.05
CA ASN A 108 15.01 -9.65 6.23
C ASN A 108 13.48 -9.83 6.34
N TYR A 109 12.76 -8.76 6.69
CA TYR A 109 11.31 -8.79 6.80
C TYR A 109 10.59 -8.77 5.45
N ILE A 110 11.28 -8.39 4.36
CA ILE A 110 10.69 -8.30 3.00
C ILE A 110 10.18 -9.66 2.52
N SER A 111 10.97 -10.72 2.70
CA SER A 111 10.56 -12.08 2.31
C SER A 111 9.33 -12.56 3.06
N THR A 112 9.24 -12.25 4.34
CA THR A 112 8.07 -12.55 5.17
C THR A 112 6.83 -11.82 4.68
N ILE A 113 6.93 -10.54 4.36
CA ILE A 113 5.82 -9.74 3.81
C ILE A 113 5.37 -10.31 2.46
N ARG A 114 6.30 -10.61 1.55
CA ARG A 114 5.98 -11.17 0.23
C ARG A 114 5.26 -12.51 0.34
N SER A 115 5.76 -13.41 1.17
CA SER A 115 5.13 -14.71 1.40
C SER A 115 3.72 -14.56 1.99
N ARG A 116 3.54 -13.62 2.93
CA ARG A 116 2.23 -13.33 3.53
C ARG A 116 1.25 -12.76 2.50
N ILE A 117 1.69 -11.84 1.64
CA ILE A 117 0.87 -11.29 0.55
C ILE A 117 0.41 -12.41 -0.39
N GLU A 118 1.30 -13.33 -0.80
CA GLU A 118 0.94 -14.45 -1.67
C GLU A 118 -0.11 -15.36 -1.04
N GLN A 119 0.04 -15.70 0.24
CA GLN A 119 -0.93 -16.51 0.98
C GLN A 119 -2.28 -15.81 1.11
N LEU A 120 -2.28 -14.52 1.46
CA LEU A 120 -3.50 -13.74 1.61
C LEU A 120 -4.19 -13.49 0.27
N ASN A 121 -3.45 -13.29 -0.81
CA ASN A 121 -4.02 -13.21 -2.15
C ASN A 121 -4.84 -14.46 -2.49
N LEU A 122 -4.31 -15.64 -2.21
CA LEU A 122 -5.03 -16.89 -2.46
C LEU A 122 -6.30 -16.99 -1.62
N ILE A 123 -6.19 -16.76 -0.31
CA ILE A 123 -7.31 -16.88 0.63
C ILE A 123 -8.40 -15.85 0.34
N TYR A 124 -8.02 -14.57 0.24
CA TYR A 124 -8.99 -13.47 0.11
C TYR A 124 -9.62 -13.36 -1.28
N SER A 125 -8.92 -13.79 -2.33
CA SER A 125 -9.52 -13.89 -3.66
C SER A 125 -10.65 -14.93 -3.68
N GLN A 126 -10.46 -16.06 -3.01
CA GLN A 126 -11.49 -17.09 -2.87
C GLN A 126 -12.66 -16.62 -1.99
N GLU A 127 -12.38 -16.03 -0.83
CA GLU A 127 -13.41 -15.49 0.08
C GLU A 127 -14.26 -14.40 -0.60
N ALA A 128 -13.65 -13.55 -1.41
CA ALA A 128 -14.33 -12.49 -2.14
C ALA A 128 -15.12 -13.01 -3.36
N GLY A 129 -14.96 -14.27 -3.74
CA GLY A 129 -15.58 -14.85 -4.92
C GLY A 129 -15.02 -14.30 -6.23
N LEU A 130 -13.76 -13.89 -6.24
CA LEU A 130 -13.09 -13.43 -7.46
C LEU A 130 -12.90 -14.60 -8.45
N PRO A 131 -13.05 -14.36 -9.76
CA PRO A 131 -12.87 -15.39 -10.79
C PRO A 131 -11.40 -15.78 -11.02
N LEU A 132 -10.48 -15.17 -10.27
CA LEU A 132 -9.04 -15.38 -10.35
C LEU A 132 -8.39 -15.12 -9.00
N THR A 133 -7.18 -15.59 -8.82
CA THR A 133 -6.33 -15.23 -7.68
C THR A 133 -5.57 -13.94 -8.00
N LEU A 134 -5.62 -12.94 -7.09
CA LEU A 134 -4.89 -11.71 -7.26
C LEU A 134 -3.38 -11.94 -7.23
N SER A 135 -2.66 -11.15 -7.99
CA SER A 135 -1.20 -11.05 -7.98
C SER A 135 -0.79 -9.60 -7.83
N LEU A 136 0.11 -9.33 -6.92
CA LEU A 136 0.65 -7.99 -6.67
C LEU A 136 2.12 -7.92 -7.06
N SER A 137 2.53 -6.76 -7.55
CA SER A 137 3.94 -6.40 -7.67
C SER A 137 4.30 -5.41 -6.58
N LEU A 138 5.50 -5.52 -6.03
CA LEU A 138 5.94 -4.77 -4.85
C LEU A 138 7.36 -4.23 -5.05
N GLY A 139 7.48 -2.91 -5.08
CA GLY A 139 8.76 -2.21 -4.98
C GLY A 139 9.03 -1.76 -3.54
N ASN A 140 10.26 -1.74 -3.11
CA ASN A 140 10.61 -1.29 -1.77
C ASN A 140 11.95 -0.57 -1.72
N VAL A 141 12.08 0.38 -0.82
CA VAL A 141 13.30 1.11 -0.53
C VAL A 141 13.46 1.34 0.97
N SER A 142 14.68 1.14 1.47
CA SER A 142 15.02 1.42 2.86
C SER A 142 15.36 2.90 3.04
N PHE A 143 15.14 3.41 4.25
CA PHE A 143 15.62 4.73 4.65
C PHE A 143 16.33 4.69 6.00
N THR A 144 17.22 5.64 6.21
CA THR A 144 17.92 5.88 7.48
C THR A 144 17.33 7.08 8.18
N PRO A 145 17.40 7.14 9.54
CA PRO A 145 16.86 8.26 10.32
C PRO A 145 17.42 9.61 9.85
N GLY A 146 16.55 10.60 9.74
CA GLY A 146 16.94 12.00 9.46
C GLY A 146 17.34 12.31 8.02
N LYS A 147 17.43 11.31 7.13
CA LYS A 147 17.78 11.47 5.71
C LYS A 147 16.65 11.09 4.75
N ALA A 148 15.46 10.85 5.29
CA ALA A 148 14.33 10.39 4.52
C ALA A 148 13.51 11.56 3.98
N ASN A 149 13.32 11.59 2.66
CA ASN A 149 12.34 12.43 1.98
C ASN A 149 11.28 11.52 1.38
N LEU A 150 10.01 11.73 1.77
CA LEU A 150 8.92 10.83 1.40
C LEU A 150 8.71 10.73 -0.11
N ASP A 151 8.71 11.87 -0.83
CA ASP A 151 8.52 11.87 -2.28
C ASP A 151 9.64 11.12 -3.01
N THR A 152 10.88 11.29 -2.57
CA THR A 152 12.05 10.58 -3.10
C THR A 152 11.93 9.08 -2.83
N LEU A 153 11.52 8.67 -1.63
CA LEU A 153 11.34 7.27 -1.27
C LEU A 153 10.23 6.61 -2.08
N LEU A 154 9.10 7.28 -2.24
CA LEU A 154 7.99 6.80 -3.07
C LEU A 154 8.41 6.63 -4.53
N SER A 155 9.12 7.60 -5.09
CA SER A 155 9.63 7.54 -6.46
C SER A 155 10.59 6.36 -6.67
N LYS A 156 11.51 6.13 -5.73
CA LYS A 156 12.44 4.99 -5.80
C LYS A 156 11.73 3.64 -5.65
N ALA A 157 10.75 3.55 -4.76
CA ALA A 157 9.95 2.34 -4.59
C ALA A 157 9.12 2.03 -5.85
N ASP A 158 8.54 3.05 -6.48
CA ASP A 158 7.81 2.94 -7.75
C ASP A 158 8.72 2.46 -8.91
N GLN A 159 9.93 2.98 -9.01
CA GLN A 159 10.91 2.50 -10.00
C GLN A 159 11.23 1.02 -9.82
N LYS A 160 11.36 0.55 -8.59
CA LYS A 160 11.59 -0.89 -8.30
C LYS A 160 10.35 -1.73 -8.59
N LEU A 161 9.16 -1.21 -8.33
CA LEU A 161 7.91 -1.85 -8.72
C LEU A 161 7.83 -2.04 -10.24
N TYR A 162 8.16 -1.02 -11.01
CA TYR A 162 8.18 -1.08 -12.47
C TYR A 162 9.11 -2.17 -12.99
N LYS A 163 10.33 -2.26 -12.43
CA LYS A 163 11.29 -3.32 -12.76
C LYS A 163 10.75 -4.73 -12.45
N GLU A 164 10.07 -4.91 -11.32
CA GLU A 164 9.45 -6.19 -10.98
C GLU A 164 8.35 -6.56 -11.99
N LYS A 165 7.53 -5.60 -12.41
CA LYS A 165 6.52 -5.82 -13.45
C LYS A 165 7.13 -6.21 -14.78
N GLU A 166 8.21 -5.56 -15.21
CA GLU A 166 8.94 -5.94 -16.44
C GLU A 166 9.46 -7.38 -16.38
N LEU A 167 10.05 -7.80 -15.24
CA LEU A 167 10.54 -9.17 -15.05
C LEU A 167 9.39 -10.19 -15.10
N LYS A 168 8.24 -9.89 -14.52
CA LYS A 168 7.05 -10.75 -14.59
C LYS A 168 6.52 -10.88 -16.02
N HIS A 169 6.53 -9.81 -16.80
CA HIS A 169 6.14 -9.85 -18.22
C HIS A 169 7.10 -10.68 -19.05
N ALA A 170 8.42 -10.54 -18.87
CA ALA A 170 9.43 -11.31 -19.57
C ALA A 170 9.35 -12.82 -19.27
N SER A 171 9.00 -13.21 -18.04
CA SER A 171 8.88 -14.62 -17.65
C SER A 171 7.61 -15.32 -18.15
N ARG A 172 6.64 -14.56 -18.70
CA ARG A 172 5.37 -15.08 -19.25
C ARG A 172 5.37 -15.21 -20.78
N GLN A 173 6.45 -14.81 -21.43
CA GLN A 173 6.71 -15.00 -22.86
C GLN A 173 7.58 -16.25 -23.07
#